data_9d8f99237252f6f0c3dd3c9d70e15c5a
#
_entry.id   9d8f99237252f6f0c3dd3c9d70e15c5a
#
_cell.length_a   1.000
_cell.length_b   1.000
_cell.length_c   1.000
_cell.angle_alpha   90.00
_cell.angle_beta   90.00
_cell.angle_gamma   90.00
#
_symmetry.space_group_name_H-M   'P 1'
#
loop_
_entity.id
_entity.type
_entity.pdbx_description
1 polymer ?
#
loop_
_entity_poly.entity_id
_entity_poly.type
_entity_poly.pdbx_seq_one_letter_code
_entity_poly.pdbx_strand_id
1 'polypeptide(L)'
;MKSFYELEEYALVKDVPIMQKEGIEYLIDELNKRNAESVLEIGSAIGYSSLMMATHVKGLHVDTIERDDTRYQEAVVNIHDFNQEENITIYHEDA
;
A
#
# COMPACT_ATOMS: atom_id res chain seq x y z
N MET A 1 -9.55 4.10 14.48
CA MET A 1 -9.20 3.70 13.10
C MET A 1 -8.10 4.60 12.56
N LYS A 2 -7.07 4.02 11.94
CA LYS A 2 -6.00 4.79 11.33
C LYS A 2 -6.47 5.52 10.08
N SER A 3 -5.89 6.68 9.83
CA SER A 3 -6.11 7.45 8.61
C SER A 3 -4.84 7.43 7.76
N PHE A 4 -4.95 7.83 6.50
CA PHE A 4 -3.77 7.96 5.65
C PHE A 4 -2.81 9.03 6.20
N TYR A 5 -3.35 10.08 6.81
CA TYR A 5 -2.53 11.10 7.45
C TYR A 5 -1.67 10.48 8.56
N GLU A 6 -2.24 9.59 9.36
CA GLU A 6 -1.48 8.93 10.43
C GLU A 6 -0.36 8.05 9.88
N LEU A 7 -0.60 7.37 8.75
CA LEU A 7 0.43 6.58 8.08
C LEU A 7 1.56 7.49 7.57
N GLU A 8 1.20 8.63 6.99
CA GLU A 8 2.18 9.60 6.50
C GLU A 8 3.03 10.17 7.63
N GLU A 9 2.39 10.50 8.76
CA GLU A 9 3.06 10.97 9.96
C GLU A 9 4.00 9.90 10.52
N TYR A 10 3.53 8.67 10.63
CA TYR A 10 4.35 7.55 11.11
C TYR A 10 5.59 7.36 10.23
N ALA A 11 5.40 7.39 8.92
CA ALA A 11 6.51 7.22 7.99
C ALA A 11 7.55 8.32 8.14
N LEU A 12 7.10 9.56 8.36
CA LEU A 12 7.99 10.69 8.56
C LEU A 12 8.79 10.54 9.86
N VAL A 13 8.11 10.22 10.96
CA VAL A 13 8.75 10.09 12.28
C VAL A 13 9.74 8.92 12.31
N LYS A 14 9.40 7.81 11.70
CA LYS A 14 10.23 6.59 11.69
C LYS A 14 11.19 6.52 10.51
N ASP A 15 11.22 7.55 9.68
CA ASP A 15 12.09 7.62 8.50
C ASP A 15 11.88 6.44 7.56
N VAL A 16 10.62 6.08 7.33
CA VAL A 16 10.26 5.03 6.39
C VAL A 16 10.02 5.67 5.03
N PRO A 17 10.77 5.27 3.98
CA PRO A 17 10.51 5.81 2.65
C PRO A 17 9.17 5.30 2.13
N ILE A 18 8.29 6.24 1.80
CA ILE A 18 7.02 5.93 1.13
C ILE A 18 6.92 6.78 -0.12
N MET A 19 6.06 6.36 -1.05
CA MET A 19 5.87 7.10 -2.29
C MET A 19 5.33 8.50 -1.99
N GLN A 20 5.87 9.51 -2.68
CA GLN A 20 5.38 10.87 -2.54
C GLN A 20 3.92 10.97 -2.98
N LYS A 21 3.20 11.89 -2.36
CA LYS A 21 1.76 12.03 -2.60
C LYS A 21 1.44 12.28 -4.08
N GLU A 22 2.20 13.15 -4.74
CA GLU A 22 2.01 13.44 -6.16
C GLU A 22 2.24 12.20 -7.03
N GLY A 23 3.23 11.38 -6.68
CA GLY A 23 3.52 10.14 -7.39
C GLY A 23 2.41 9.12 -7.25
N ILE A 24 1.89 8.95 -6.03
CA ILE A 24 0.79 7.98 -5.80
C ILE A 24 -0.51 8.46 -6.46
N GLU A 25 -0.78 9.76 -6.45
CA GLU A 25 -1.95 10.31 -7.13
C GLU A 25 -1.88 10.08 -8.64
N TYR A 26 -0.69 10.27 -9.23
CA TYR A 26 -0.47 10.00 -10.64
C TYR A 26 -0.70 8.51 -10.96
N LEU A 27 -0.16 7.63 -10.14
CA LEU A 27 -0.31 6.19 -10.32
C LEU A 27 -1.78 5.77 -10.23
N ILE A 28 -2.52 6.28 -9.25
CA ILE A 28 -3.93 6.00 -9.09
C ILE A 28 -4.71 6.45 -10.33
N ASP A 29 -4.41 7.65 -10.83
CA ASP A 29 -5.06 8.17 -12.03
C ASP A 29 -4.81 7.26 -13.25
N GLU A 30 -3.57 6.82 -13.44
CA GLU A 30 -3.22 5.91 -14.52
C GLU A 30 -3.93 4.56 -14.40
N LEU A 31 -4.00 4.00 -13.19
CA LEU A 31 -4.68 2.74 -12.96
C LEU A 31 -6.18 2.85 -13.28
N ASN A 32 -6.79 3.96 -12.89
CA ASN A 32 -8.20 4.21 -13.20
C ASN A 32 -8.44 4.40 -14.70
N LYS A 33 -7.58 5.13 -15.37
CA LYS A 33 -7.68 5.33 -16.84
C LYS A 33 -7.56 4.03 -17.61
N ARG A 34 -6.75 3.11 -17.12
CA ARG A 34 -6.53 1.81 -17.76
C ARG A 34 -7.53 0.74 -17.33
N ASN A 35 -8.42 1.08 -16.41
CA ASN A 35 -9.35 0.12 -15.80
C ASN A 35 -8.59 -1.10 -15.26
N ALA A 36 -7.49 -0.86 -14.57
CA ALA A 36 -6.64 -1.92 -14.06
C ALA A 36 -7.39 -2.78 -13.05
N GLU A 37 -7.21 -4.08 -13.14
CA GLU A 37 -7.85 -5.06 -12.24
C GLU A 37 -6.85 -5.66 -11.27
N SER A 38 -5.56 -5.59 -11.58
CA SER A 38 -4.51 -6.13 -10.71
C SER A 38 -3.22 -5.33 -10.85
N VAL A 39 -2.46 -5.30 -9.76
CA VAL A 39 -1.15 -4.66 -9.71
C VAL A 39 -0.22 -5.51 -8.85
N LEU A 40 1.04 -5.59 -9.24
CA LEU A 40 2.09 -6.21 -8.43
C LEU A 40 3.02 -5.11 -7.95
N GLU A 41 3.21 -5.04 -6.62
CA GLU A 41 4.10 -4.07 -6.00
C GLU A 41 5.27 -4.79 -5.33
N ILE A 42 6.48 -4.30 -5.57
CA ILE A 42 7.69 -4.80 -4.91
C ILE A 42 8.09 -3.77 -3.85
N GLY A 43 8.09 -4.20 -2.58
CA GLY A 43 8.40 -3.31 -1.47
C GLY A 43 7.16 -2.64 -0.90
N SER A 44 6.46 -3.36 -0.02
CA SER A 44 5.24 -2.86 0.62
C SER A 44 5.51 -1.74 1.62
N ALA A 45 6.70 -1.75 2.23
CA ALA A 45 7.02 -0.93 3.38
C ALA A 45 5.91 -1.08 4.43
N ILE A 46 5.27 0.01 4.84
CA ILE A 46 4.17 -0.06 5.83
C ILE A 46 2.80 -0.26 5.18
N GLY A 47 2.74 -0.50 3.87
CA GLY A 47 1.51 -0.75 3.14
C GLY A 47 0.81 0.49 2.61
N TYR A 48 1.44 1.65 2.69
CA TYR A 48 0.81 2.92 2.33
C TYR A 48 0.35 2.98 0.88
N SER A 49 1.23 2.69 -0.08
CA SER A 49 0.88 2.77 -1.50
C SER A 49 -0.14 1.72 -1.90
N SER A 50 -0.02 0.50 -1.37
CA SER A 50 -1.02 -0.55 -1.62
C SER A 50 -2.39 -0.13 -1.13
N LEU A 51 -2.45 0.45 0.08
CA LEU A 51 -3.71 0.93 0.66
C LEU A 51 -4.31 2.09 -0.13
N MET A 52 -3.47 3.03 -0.58
CA MET A 52 -3.93 4.13 -1.41
C MET A 52 -4.51 3.62 -2.73
N MET A 53 -3.82 2.68 -3.39
CA MET A 53 -4.31 2.09 -4.63
C MET A 53 -5.62 1.34 -4.42
N ALA A 54 -5.67 0.47 -3.42
CA ALA A 54 -6.87 -0.34 -3.17
C ALA A 54 -8.08 0.52 -2.78
N THR A 55 -7.85 1.61 -2.06
CA THR A 55 -8.93 2.50 -1.63
C THR A 55 -9.48 3.33 -2.79
N HIS A 56 -8.62 3.79 -3.69
CA HIS A 56 -8.99 4.77 -4.72
C HIS A 56 -9.19 4.17 -6.12
N VAL A 57 -8.90 2.89 -6.31
CA VAL A 57 -9.12 2.21 -7.59
C VAL A 57 -10.11 1.07 -7.39
N LYS A 58 -11.34 1.30 -7.79
CA LYS A 58 -12.42 0.33 -7.58
C LYS A 58 -12.15 -0.98 -8.33
N GLY A 59 -12.30 -2.10 -7.62
CA GLY A 59 -12.14 -3.42 -8.21
C GLY A 59 -10.70 -3.87 -8.38
N LEU A 60 -9.74 -3.08 -7.92
CA LEU A 60 -8.32 -3.43 -8.03
C LEU A 60 -7.93 -4.44 -6.96
N HIS A 61 -7.17 -5.47 -7.36
CA HIS A 61 -6.47 -6.34 -6.42
C HIS A 61 -4.98 -6.03 -6.46
N VAL A 62 -4.38 -5.81 -5.30
CA VAL A 62 -2.95 -5.54 -5.16
C VAL A 62 -2.25 -6.75 -4.58
N ASP A 63 -1.24 -7.26 -5.27
CA ASP A 63 -0.29 -8.22 -4.72
C ASP A 63 0.99 -7.46 -4.39
N THR A 64 1.43 -7.51 -3.14
CA THR A 64 2.58 -6.74 -2.70
C THR A 64 3.56 -7.63 -1.93
N ILE A 65 4.85 -7.40 -2.13
CA ILE A 65 5.90 -8.23 -1.55
C ILE A 65 6.79 -7.38 -0.66
N GLU A 66 7.04 -7.84 0.57
CA GLU A 66 7.94 -7.17 1.51
C GLU A 66 8.89 -8.17 2.12
N ARG A 67 10.19 -7.91 2.04
CA ARG A 67 11.21 -8.81 2.58
C ARG A 67 11.56 -8.52 4.05
N ASP A 68 11.43 -7.26 4.48
CA ASP A 68 11.75 -6.87 5.85
C ASP A 68 10.64 -7.31 6.81
N ASP A 69 10.99 -8.12 7.82
CA ASP A 69 10.01 -8.67 8.74
C ASP A 69 9.22 -7.59 9.48
N THR A 70 9.90 -6.57 10.00
CA THR A 70 9.24 -5.49 10.73
C THR A 70 8.27 -4.72 9.85
N ARG A 71 8.68 -4.38 8.64
CA ARG A 71 7.81 -3.66 7.68
C ARG A 71 6.65 -4.52 7.23
N TYR A 72 6.89 -5.80 7.01
CA TYR A 72 5.84 -6.75 6.66
C TYR A 72 4.76 -6.78 7.76
N GLN A 73 5.17 -6.91 9.03
CA GLN A 73 4.22 -6.94 10.14
C GLN A 73 3.43 -5.63 10.25
N GLU A 74 4.09 -4.50 10.07
CA GLU A 74 3.42 -3.20 10.07
C GLU A 74 2.40 -3.08 8.95
N ALA A 75 2.76 -3.54 7.75
CA ALA A 75 1.86 -3.53 6.60
C ALA A 75 0.64 -4.42 6.84
N VAL A 76 0.83 -5.61 7.39
CA VAL A 76 -0.27 -6.53 7.72
C VAL A 76 -1.27 -5.84 8.66
N VAL A 77 -0.77 -5.21 9.72
CA VAL A 77 -1.62 -4.50 10.68
C VAL A 77 -2.38 -3.37 9.99
N ASN A 78 -1.71 -2.59 9.16
CA ASN A 78 -2.34 -1.46 8.47
C ASN A 78 -3.40 -1.93 7.48
N ILE A 79 -3.13 -3.00 6.73
CA ILE A 79 -4.11 -3.57 5.78
C ILE A 79 -5.36 -4.02 6.54
N HIS A 80 -5.17 -4.65 7.68
CA HIS A 80 -6.29 -5.07 8.54
C HIS A 80 -7.07 -3.87 9.07
N ASP A 81 -6.38 -2.85 9.58
CA ASP A 81 -7.01 -1.66 10.16
C ASP A 81 -7.83 -0.87 9.13
N PHE A 82 -7.44 -0.94 7.86
CA PHE A 82 -8.18 -0.28 6.77
C PHE A 82 -9.22 -1.20 6.11
N ASN A 83 -9.39 -2.41 6.63
CA ASN A 83 -10.36 -3.40 6.11
C ASN A 83 -10.12 -3.72 4.63
N GLN A 84 -8.86 -3.86 4.24
CA GLN A 84 -8.48 -4.09 2.84
C GLN A 84 -7.92 -5.50 2.60
N GLU A 85 -8.12 -6.45 3.52
CA GLU A 85 -7.58 -7.80 3.40
C GLU A 85 -8.08 -8.53 2.15
N GLU A 86 -9.28 -8.22 1.68
CA GLU A 86 -9.83 -8.85 0.48
C GLU A 86 -9.24 -8.27 -0.81
N ASN A 87 -8.71 -7.06 -0.75
CA ASN A 87 -8.21 -6.36 -1.93
C ASN A 87 -6.68 -6.34 -2.02
N ILE A 88 -6.00 -6.68 -0.93
CA ILE A 88 -4.53 -6.67 -0.88
C ILE A 88 -4.04 -8.00 -0.33
N THR A 89 -3.19 -8.68 -1.11
CA THR A 89 -2.46 -9.85 -0.64
C THR A 89 -1.01 -9.46 -0.44
N ILE A 90 -0.50 -9.64 0.76
CA ILE A 90 0.88 -9.31 1.07
C ILE A 90 1.69 -10.58 1.29
N TYR A 91 2.89 -10.62 0.69
CA TYR A 91 3.81 -11.75 0.78
C TYR A 91 5.07 -11.33 1.52
N HIS A 92 5.48 -12.15 2.49
CA HIS A 92 6.75 -11.93 3.19
C HIS A 92 7.83 -12.73 2.47
N GLU A 93 8.42 -12.13 1.44
CA GLU A 93 9.38 -12.81 0.58
C GLU A 93 10.40 -11.81 0.05
N ASP A 94 11.49 -12.34 -0.47
CA ASP A 94 12.52 -11.58 -1.14
C ASP A 94 12.27 -11.68 -2.65
N ALA A 95 11.98 -10.55 -3.28
CA ALA A 95 11.60 -10.53 -4.69
C ALA A 95 12.82 -10.53 -5.62
#